data_694d968d4d22b4a04ee3ddd81a039a71
#
_entry.id   694d968d4d22b4a04ee3ddd81a039a71
#
_cell.length_a   1.000
_cell.length_b   1.000
_cell.length_c   1.000
_cell.angle_alpha   90.00
_cell.angle_beta   90.00
_cell.angle_gamma   90.00
#
_symmetry.space_group_name_H-M   'P 1'
#
loop_
_entity.id
_entity.type
_entity.pdbx_description
1 polymer ?
#
loop_
_entity_poly.entity_id
_entity_poly.type
_entity_poly.pdbx_seq_one_letter_code
_entity_poly.pdbx_strand_id
1 'polypeptide(L)'
;MLVLAKEPRPGRVKTRLCPPYTAGQAARIAAAALADTLHTVSATPAGARILVIDGTYPAPPGWTTLPQRGGSLGERLANAFADAQPKNTATVLIGMDTPQVTAGHLAGALESLTVPGGPDAVLGPAVDGGWWALGLRDPGYAAVLPGIATSTSTTGRLTLDALRRRGLQVELLEPLRDVDTAADARTVAAACPPHSRFAAAVAADVPGPGEFAR
;
A
#
# COMPACT_ATOMS: atom_id res chain seq x y z
N MET A 1 5.21 -8.90 -7.24
CA MET A 1 4.37 -8.01 -6.38
C MET A 1 5.04 -7.82 -5.03
N LEU A 2 5.08 -6.59 -4.53
CA LEU A 2 5.58 -6.25 -3.21
C LEU A 2 4.44 -5.64 -2.38
N VAL A 3 4.33 -6.03 -1.11
CA VAL A 3 3.47 -5.37 -0.12
C VAL A 3 4.37 -4.76 0.94
N LEU A 4 4.37 -3.42 1.04
CA LEU A 4 5.09 -2.72 2.10
C LEU A 4 4.15 -2.57 3.30
N ALA A 5 4.53 -3.11 4.43
CA ALA A 5 3.69 -3.13 5.61
C ALA A 5 4.47 -2.85 6.89
N LYS A 6 3.76 -2.42 7.91
CA LYS A 6 4.23 -2.31 9.29
C LYS A 6 3.46 -3.28 10.16
N GLU A 7 4.13 -3.94 11.09
CA GLU A 7 3.49 -4.84 12.04
C GLU A 7 2.34 -4.12 12.78
N PRO A 8 1.11 -4.66 12.75
CA PRO A 8 -0.04 -4.03 13.40
C PRO A 8 0.02 -4.14 14.93
N ARG A 9 0.77 -3.24 15.57
CA ARG A 9 0.89 -3.15 17.03
C ARG A 9 0.13 -1.93 17.57
N PRO A 10 -0.59 -2.08 18.71
CA PRO A 10 -1.26 -0.95 19.37
C PRO A 10 -0.30 0.21 19.62
N GLY A 11 -0.73 1.43 19.28
CA GLY A 11 0.05 2.65 19.43
C GLY A 11 1.19 2.85 18.41
N ARG A 12 1.45 1.89 17.53
CA ARG A 12 2.50 1.99 16.49
C ARG A 12 1.97 2.11 15.07
N VAL A 13 0.72 1.75 14.84
CA VAL A 13 0.05 1.86 13.54
C VAL A 13 -1.25 2.62 13.68
N LYS A 14 -1.64 3.33 12.62
CA LYS A 14 -2.94 4.02 12.51
C LYS A 14 -3.33 4.86 13.73
N THR A 15 -2.37 5.54 14.33
CA THR A 15 -2.60 6.39 15.52
C THR A 15 -3.57 7.55 15.25
N ARG A 16 -3.73 7.96 13.98
CA ARG A 16 -4.70 8.98 13.56
C ARG A 16 -6.16 8.48 13.54
N LEU A 17 -6.39 7.16 13.72
CA LEU A 17 -7.72 6.64 13.98
C LEU A 17 -8.17 6.94 15.43
N CYS A 18 -7.24 7.27 16.31
CA CYS A 18 -7.47 7.53 17.74
C CYS A 18 -7.51 9.03 18.04
N PRO A 19 -8.62 9.60 18.55
CA PRO A 19 -9.94 9.00 18.68
C PRO A 19 -10.67 8.90 17.32
N PRO A 20 -11.81 8.20 17.20
CA PRO A 20 -12.59 7.57 18.27
C PRO A 20 -12.15 6.14 18.62
N TYR A 21 -11.30 5.50 17.79
CA TYR A 21 -10.82 4.17 18.08
C TYR A 21 -9.76 4.17 19.18
N THR A 22 -9.73 3.13 19.99
CA THR A 22 -8.59 2.87 20.89
C THR A 22 -7.39 2.38 20.08
N ALA A 23 -6.19 2.44 20.67
CA ALA A 23 -4.97 1.92 20.03
C ALA A 23 -5.08 0.43 19.66
N GLY A 24 -5.79 -0.36 20.49
CA GLY A 24 -6.06 -1.77 20.21
C GLY A 24 -6.99 -1.97 19.02
N GLN A 25 -8.05 -1.18 18.91
CA GLN A 25 -8.97 -1.19 17.78
C GLN A 25 -8.27 -0.76 16.49
N ALA A 26 -7.50 0.31 16.53
CA ALA A 26 -6.72 0.79 15.39
C ALA A 26 -5.74 -0.29 14.88
N ALA A 27 -5.10 -1.03 15.78
CA ALA A 27 -4.21 -2.14 15.41
C ALA A 27 -4.99 -3.31 14.79
N ARG A 28 -6.18 -3.67 15.29
CA ARG A 28 -7.05 -4.70 14.68
C ARG A 28 -7.51 -4.31 13.28
N ILE A 29 -7.94 -3.05 13.09
CA ILE A 29 -8.32 -2.49 11.80
C ILE A 29 -7.14 -2.55 10.82
N ALA A 30 -5.94 -2.16 11.25
CA ALA A 30 -4.73 -2.25 10.44
C ALA A 30 -4.35 -3.71 10.08
N ALA A 31 -4.52 -4.65 11.02
CA ALA A 31 -4.29 -6.08 10.76
C ALA A 31 -5.27 -6.64 9.75
N ALA A 32 -6.54 -6.24 9.83
CA ALA A 32 -7.56 -6.63 8.87
C ALA A 32 -7.30 -6.06 7.48
N ALA A 33 -6.89 -4.79 7.38
CA ALA A 33 -6.49 -4.17 6.12
C ALA A 33 -5.30 -4.89 5.47
N LEU A 34 -4.27 -5.21 6.26
CA LEU A 34 -3.12 -5.99 5.78
C LEU A 34 -3.55 -7.38 5.31
N ALA A 35 -4.41 -8.06 6.05
CA ALA A 35 -4.90 -9.40 5.69
C ALA A 35 -5.69 -9.38 4.36
N ASP A 36 -6.53 -8.37 4.13
CA ASP A 36 -7.27 -8.22 2.87
C ASP A 36 -6.32 -7.86 1.72
N THR A 37 -5.33 -6.97 1.94
CA THR A 37 -4.29 -6.66 0.96
C THR A 37 -3.52 -7.91 0.53
N LEU A 38 -3.04 -8.71 1.50
CA LEU A 38 -2.32 -9.97 1.21
C LEU A 38 -3.20 -10.98 0.48
N HIS A 39 -4.50 -11.06 0.83
CA HIS A 39 -5.46 -11.91 0.14
C HIS A 39 -5.62 -11.50 -1.33
N THR A 40 -5.83 -10.21 -1.60
CA THR A 40 -5.97 -9.66 -2.95
C THR A 40 -4.72 -9.90 -3.80
N VAL A 41 -3.53 -9.65 -3.24
CA VAL A 41 -2.26 -9.92 -3.94
C VAL A 41 -2.06 -11.43 -4.17
N SER A 42 -2.50 -12.29 -3.24
CA SER A 42 -2.45 -13.74 -3.44
C SER A 42 -3.34 -14.21 -4.59
N ALA A 43 -4.49 -13.56 -4.77
CA ALA A 43 -5.43 -13.85 -5.85
C ALA A 43 -4.99 -13.25 -7.21
N THR A 44 -4.03 -12.31 -7.22
CA THR A 44 -3.53 -11.70 -8.45
C THR A 44 -2.50 -12.60 -9.12
N PRO A 45 -2.58 -12.87 -10.44
CA PRO A 45 -1.53 -13.60 -11.17
C PRO A 45 -0.20 -12.85 -11.10
N ALA A 46 0.79 -13.44 -10.44
CA ALA A 46 2.13 -12.86 -10.30
C ALA A 46 3.18 -13.96 -10.08
N GLY A 47 4.37 -13.79 -10.66
CA GLY A 47 5.46 -14.76 -10.55
C GLY A 47 6.04 -14.86 -9.14
N ALA A 48 6.11 -13.75 -8.41
CA ALA A 48 6.60 -13.72 -7.03
C ALA A 48 5.78 -12.73 -6.19
N ARG A 49 5.65 -13.04 -4.89
CA ARG A 49 4.97 -12.23 -3.89
C ARG A 49 5.86 -12.04 -2.68
N ILE A 50 6.10 -10.81 -2.30
CA ILE A 50 7.05 -10.46 -1.23
C ILE A 50 6.36 -9.52 -0.25
N LEU A 51 6.37 -9.88 1.02
CA LEU A 51 5.99 -9.01 2.13
C LEU A 51 7.24 -8.30 2.66
N VAL A 52 7.32 -6.98 2.47
CA VAL A 52 8.40 -6.14 2.99
C VAL A 52 7.91 -5.45 4.26
N ILE A 53 8.35 -5.94 5.43
CA ILE A 53 7.72 -5.59 6.71
C ILE A 53 8.67 -4.92 7.71
N ASP A 54 8.16 -3.87 8.37
CA ASP A 54 8.75 -3.31 9.59
C ASP A 54 8.13 -4.02 10.81
N GLY A 55 8.86 -4.94 11.40
CA GLY A 55 8.41 -5.84 12.47
C GLY A 55 8.19 -7.28 11.99
N THR A 56 7.18 -7.96 12.55
CA THR A 56 6.89 -9.37 12.26
C THR A 56 5.42 -9.55 11.90
N TYR A 57 5.15 -10.33 10.86
CA TYR A 57 3.79 -10.72 10.47
C TYR A 57 3.83 -12.04 9.70
N PRO A 58 2.90 -12.98 9.95
CA PRO A 58 2.85 -14.24 9.22
C PRO A 58 2.43 -13.99 7.77
N ALA A 59 3.37 -14.23 6.84
CA ALA A 59 3.05 -14.16 5.42
C ALA A 59 2.25 -15.39 4.97
N PRO A 60 1.39 -15.25 3.94
CA PRO A 60 0.70 -16.39 3.35
C PRO A 60 1.65 -17.45 2.78
N PRO A 61 1.22 -18.72 2.64
CA PRO A 61 2.04 -19.73 1.99
C PRO A 61 2.51 -19.31 0.59
N GLY A 62 3.78 -19.60 0.27
CA GLY A 62 4.39 -19.25 -1.01
C GLY A 62 4.87 -17.80 -1.13
N TRP A 63 4.75 -17.00 -0.07
CA TRP A 63 5.32 -15.65 -0.04
C TRP A 63 6.74 -15.65 0.53
N THR A 64 7.56 -14.72 0.05
CA THR A 64 8.84 -14.36 0.69
C THR A 64 8.61 -13.20 1.65
N THR A 65 9.27 -13.20 2.80
CA THR A 65 9.25 -12.07 3.74
C THR A 65 10.63 -11.43 3.79
N LEU A 66 10.67 -10.10 3.66
CA LEU A 66 11.90 -9.30 3.78
C LEU A 66 11.69 -8.20 4.84
N PRO A 67 12.71 -7.88 5.64
CA PRO A 67 12.66 -6.73 6.53
C PRO A 67 12.76 -5.43 5.73
N GLN A 68 12.07 -4.37 6.19
CA GLN A 68 12.30 -3.03 5.64
C GLN A 68 13.70 -2.54 6.02
N ARG A 69 14.43 -1.95 5.05
CA ARG A 69 15.76 -1.36 5.23
C ARG A 69 15.73 0.12 4.86
N GLY A 70 16.45 0.95 5.59
CA GLY A 70 16.57 2.39 5.39
C GLY A 70 15.95 3.21 6.52
N GLY A 71 16.31 4.47 6.63
CA GLY A 71 15.81 5.40 7.63
C GLY A 71 14.51 6.04 7.20
N SER A 72 14.51 6.73 6.06
CA SER A 72 13.33 7.39 5.51
C SER A 72 12.40 6.40 4.79
N LEU A 73 11.12 6.79 4.63
CA LEU A 73 10.18 5.98 3.84
C LEU A 73 10.64 5.84 2.38
N GLY A 74 11.18 6.90 1.78
CA GLY A 74 11.71 6.87 0.42
C GLY A 74 12.86 5.86 0.26
N GLU A 75 13.77 5.78 1.24
CA GLU A 75 14.83 4.77 1.25
C GLU A 75 14.27 3.35 1.41
N ARG A 76 13.28 3.16 2.30
CA ARG A 76 12.64 1.86 2.51
C ARG A 76 11.93 1.37 1.25
N LEU A 77 11.26 2.26 0.54
CA LEU A 77 10.60 1.97 -0.74
C LEU A 77 11.63 1.60 -1.81
N ALA A 78 12.71 2.39 -1.98
CA ALA A 78 13.76 2.09 -2.94
C ALA A 78 14.45 0.74 -2.65
N ASN A 79 14.74 0.48 -1.38
CA ASN A 79 15.33 -0.79 -0.95
C ASN A 79 14.38 -1.98 -1.16
N ALA A 80 13.06 -1.80 -0.98
CA ALA A 80 12.08 -2.85 -1.26
C ALA A 80 12.15 -3.29 -2.73
N PHE A 81 12.25 -2.37 -3.67
CA PHE A 81 12.44 -2.68 -5.09
C PHE A 81 13.81 -3.31 -5.37
N ALA A 82 14.88 -2.82 -4.72
CA ALA A 82 16.23 -3.33 -4.94
C ALA A 82 16.43 -4.75 -4.39
N ASP A 83 15.75 -5.09 -3.30
CA ASP A 83 15.81 -6.41 -2.66
C ASP A 83 14.89 -7.44 -3.33
N ALA A 84 13.95 -6.97 -4.17
CA ALA A 84 13.07 -7.87 -4.92
C ALA A 84 13.86 -8.70 -5.94
N GLN A 85 13.57 -9.99 -6.00
CA GLN A 85 14.15 -10.92 -6.96
C GLN A 85 13.02 -11.58 -7.77
N PRO A 86 13.21 -11.91 -9.05
CA PRO A 86 14.41 -11.67 -9.88
C PRO A 86 14.55 -10.20 -10.32
N LYS A 87 15.80 -9.78 -10.57
CA LYS A 87 16.09 -8.45 -11.16
C LYS A 87 15.54 -8.33 -12.58
N ASN A 88 15.34 -7.07 -13.02
CA ASN A 88 14.81 -6.75 -14.37
C ASN A 88 13.43 -7.37 -14.66
N THR A 89 12.62 -7.50 -13.61
CA THR A 89 11.24 -7.99 -13.72
C THR A 89 10.29 -6.88 -13.31
N ALA A 90 9.28 -6.63 -14.13
CA ALA A 90 8.23 -5.67 -13.81
C ALA A 90 7.68 -5.93 -12.40
N THR A 91 7.72 -4.91 -11.57
CA THR A 91 7.42 -5.03 -10.14
C THR A 91 6.43 -3.96 -9.71
N VAL A 92 5.32 -4.36 -9.09
CA VAL A 92 4.34 -3.46 -8.49
C VAL A 92 4.44 -3.56 -6.98
N LEU A 93 4.59 -2.41 -6.32
CA LEU A 93 4.58 -2.24 -4.88
C LEU A 93 3.30 -1.51 -4.46
N ILE A 94 2.63 -2.04 -3.43
CA ILE A 94 1.48 -1.40 -2.78
C ILE A 94 1.70 -1.31 -1.27
N GLY A 95 1.02 -0.35 -0.63
CA GLY A 95 0.91 -0.27 0.82
C GLY A 95 -0.16 -1.21 1.39
N MET A 96 -0.28 -1.23 2.71
CA MET A 96 -1.32 -1.97 3.44
C MET A 96 -2.57 -1.11 3.73
N ASP A 97 -2.63 0.10 3.23
CA ASP A 97 -3.55 1.13 3.68
C ASP A 97 -4.76 1.35 2.74
N THR A 98 -4.83 0.57 1.65
CA THR A 98 -5.91 0.61 0.64
C THR A 98 -6.58 -0.77 0.50
N PRO A 99 -7.30 -1.26 1.55
CA PRO A 99 -7.89 -2.60 1.56
C PRO A 99 -9.00 -2.83 0.52
N GLN A 100 -9.52 -1.77 -0.11
CA GLN A 100 -10.48 -1.84 -1.22
C GLN A 100 -9.82 -2.18 -2.58
N VAL A 101 -8.48 -2.27 -2.64
CA VAL A 101 -7.79 -2.66 -3.87
C VAL A 101 -8.26 -4.05 -4.33
N THR A 102 -8.47 -4.22 -5.63
CA THR A 102 -8.94 -5.47 -6.22
C THR A 102 -7.83 -6.19 -7.00
N ALA A 103 -8.00 -7.48 -7.22
CA ALA A 103 -7.10 -8.23 -8.10
C ALA A 103 -7.08 -7.67 -9.54
N GLY A 104 -8.20 -7.08 -10.00
CA GLY A 104 -8.28 -6.40 -11.29
C GLY A 104 -7.39 -5.16 -11.36
N HIS A 105 -7.37 -4.31 -10.32
CA HIS A 105 -6.46 -3.15 -10.26
C HIS A 105 -5.00 -3.59 -10.37
N LEU A 106 -4.62 -4.66 -9.66
CA LEU A 106 -3.24 -5.14 -9.63
C LEU A 106 -2.83 -5.88 -10.91
N ALA A 107 -3.75 -6.65 -11.49
CA ALA A 107 -3.52 -7.34 -12.76
C ALA A 107 -3.34 -6.32 -13.90
N GLY A 108 -4.21 -5.30 -13.98
CA GLY A 108 -4.08 -4.22 -14.97
C GLY A 108 -2.76 -3.47 -14.83
N ALA A 109 -2.32 -3.16 -13.61
CA ALA A 109 -1.03 -2.52 -13.38
C ALA A 109 0.16 -3.37 -13.86
N LEU A 110 0.12 -4.68 -13.63
CA LEU A 110 1.15 -5.60 -14.13
C LEU A 110 1.10 -5.76 -15.65
N GLU A 111 -0.10 -5.84 -16.24
CA GLU A 111 -0.29 -5.94 -17.67
C GLU A 111 0.27 -4.73 -18.40
N SER A 112 -0.07 -3.50 -17.95
CA SER A 112 0.48 -2.25 -18.52
C SER A 112 2.02 -2.26 -18.54
N LEU A 113 2.65 -2.75 -17.47
CA LEU A 113 4.11 -2.80 -17.38
C LEU A 113 4.75 -3.88 -18.23
N THR A 114 4.02 -4.94 -18.61
CA THR A 114 4.57 -6.10 -19.32
C THR A 114 4.26 -6.10 -20.81
N VAL A 115 3.25 -5.34 -21.23
CA VAL A 115 2.90 -5.24 -22.66
C VAL A 115 4.03 -4.58 -23.45
N PRO A 116 4.39 -5.07 -24.66
CA PRO A 116 5.37 -4.42 -25.51
C PRO A 116 4.97 -2.99 -25.86
N GLY A 117 5.89 -2.05 -25.67
CA GLY A 117 5.63 -0.60 -25.90
C GLY A 117 4.79 0.09 -24.81
N GLY A 118 4.44 -0.62 -23.75
CA GLY A 118 3.76 -0.02 -22.60
C GLY A 118 4.64 0.92 -21.76
N PRO A 119 4.09 1.55 -20.72
CA PRO A 119 4.78 2.54 -19.90
C PRO A 119 5.97 1.94 -19.12
N ASP A 120 6.92 2.78 -18.75
CA ASP A 120 8.05 2.40 -17.90
C ASP A 120 7.64 2.27 -16.43
N ALA A 121 6.60 3.00 -16.04
CA ALA A 121 6.05 3.00 -14.70
C ALA A 121 4.53 3.18 -14.70
N VAL A 122 3.87 2.67 -13.65
CA VAL A 122 2.48 2.98 -13.32
C VAL A 122 2.42 3.59 -11.92
N LEU A 123 1.61 4.62 -11.72
CA LEU A 123 1.43 5.28 -10.43
C LEU A 123 -0.06 5.36 -10.10
N GLY A 124 -0.48 4.76 -8.99
CA GLY A 124 -1.82 4.86 -8.45
C GLY A 124 -1.92 6.00 -7.44
N PRO A 125 -2.50 7.16 -7.79
CA PRO A 125 -2.61 8.28 -6.85
C PRO A 125 -3.47 7.93 -5.63
N ALA A 126 -3.10 8.46 -4.46
CA ALA A 126 -3.95 8.45 -3.29
C ALA A 126 -4.66 9.80 -3.12
N VAL A 127 -5.88 9.77 -2.56
CA VAL A 127 -6.72 10.98 -2.38
C VAL A 127 -6.07 12.02 -1.46
N ASP A 128 -5.20 11.59 -0.55
CA ASP A 128 -4.45 12.46 0.36
C ASP A 128 -3.27 13.21 -0.31
N GLY A 129 -3.02 12.92 -1.60
CA GLY A 129 -1.89 13.45 -2.38
C GLY A 129 -0.63 12.57 -2.34
N GLY A 130 -0.69 11.41 -1.70
CA GLY A 130 0.28 10.33 -1.80
C GLY A 130 0.06 9.44 -3.01
N TRP A 131 0.41 8.18 -2.89
CA TRP A 131 0.10 7.12 -3.85
C TRP A 131 -0.09 5.78 -3.14
N TRP A 132 -1.01 4.96 -3.65
CA TRP A 132 -1.33 3.63 -3.12
C TRP A 132 -0.55 2.52 -3.84
N ALA A 133 -0.12 2.75 -5.08
CA ALA A 133 0.67 1.82 -5.88
C ALA A 133 1.76 2.55 -6.67
N LEU A 134 2.91 1.89 -6.78
CA LEU A 134 3.96 2.23 -7.72
C LEU A 134 4.41 0.94 -8.41
N GLY A 135 4.24 0.89 -9.73
CA GLY A 135 4.76 -0.18 -10.56
C GLY A 135 5.90 0.33 -11.42
N LEU A 136 6.93 -0.48 -11.58
CA LEU A 136 8.12 -0.16 -12.37
C LEU A 136 8.44 -1.33 -13.29
N ARG A 137 8.65 -1.06 -14.59
CA ARG A 137 9.13 -2.04 -15.56
C ARG A 137 10.53 -2.52 -15.18
N ASP A 138 11.40 -1.60 -14.78
CA ASP A 138 12.70 -1.86 -14.19
C ASP A 138 12.71 -1.36 -12.72
N PRO A 139 12.86 -2.25 -11.73
CA PRO A 139 12.96 -1.87 -10.32
C PRO A 139 14.06 -0.84 -10.02
N GLY A 140 15.10 -0.73 -10.86
CA GLY A 140 16.17 0.26 -10.73
C GLY A 140 15.68 1.72 -10.81
N TYR A 141 14.53 1.97 -11.40
CA TYR A 141 13.92 3.31 -11.44
C TYR A 141 13.51 3.81 -10.05
N ALA A 142 13.35 2.92 -9.07
CA ALA A 142 13.07 3.28 -7.68
C ALA A 142 14.18 4.11 -7.01
N ALA A 143 15.37 4.22 -7.63
CA ALA A 143 16.48 5.05 -7.13
C ALA A 143 16.14 6.55 -7.01
N VAL A 144 15.02 7.02 -7.56
CA VAL A 144 14.53 8.40 -7.36
C VAL A 144 13.86 8.62 -6.00
N LEU A 145 13.33 7.56 -5.38
CA LEU A 145 12.45 7.66 -4.20
C LEU A 145 13.12 8.25 -2.94
N PRO A 146 14.40 7.99 -2.63
CA PRO A 146 15.05 8.57 -1.46
C PRO A 146 15.09 10.11 -1.47
N GLY A 147 15.06 10.75 -2.64
CA GLY A 147 15.06 12.19 -2.79
C GLY A 147 13.68 12.85 -2.74
N ILE A 148 12.61 12.08 -2.51
CA ILE A 148 11.24 12.58 -2.53
C ILE A 148 10.72 12.77 -1.10
N ALA A 149 10.17 13.98 -0.83
CA ALA A 149 9.47 14.21 0.44
C ALA A 149 8.24 13.29 0.54
N THR A 150 8.22 12.43 1.54
CA THR A 150 7.14 11.48 1.82
C THR A 150 6.21 11.99 2.92
N SER A 151 5.02 11.41 3.04
CA SER A 151 3.99 11.77 4.04
C SER A 151 3.54 13.24 3.93
N THR A 152 3.46 13.75 2.71
CA THR A 152 2.93 15.08 2.39
C THR A 152 1.87 14.96 1.30
N SER A 153 0.98 15.95 1.22
CA SER A 153 -0.06 16.01 0.17
C SER A 153 0.50 16.22 -1.25
N THR A 154 1.80 16.30 -1.41
CA THR A 154 2.47 16.45 -2.72
C THR A 154 3.34 15.26 -3.08
N THR A 155 3.41 14.23 -2.24
CA THR A 155 4.29 13.06 -2.44
C THR A 155 4.04 12.38 -3.79
N GLY A 156 2.78 12.16 -4.16
CA GLY A 156 2.41 11.54 -5.45
C GLY A 156 2.87 12.37 -6.65
N ARG A 157 2.60 13.68 -6.61
CA ARG A 157 3.04 14.61 -7.66
C ARG A 157 4.57 14.63 -7.77
N LEU A 158 5.29 14.74 -6.64
CA LEU A 158 6.75 14.75 -6.63
C LEU A 158 7.34 13.45 -7.16
N THR A 159 6.70 12.29 -6.86
CA THR A 159 7.09 10.99 -7.40
C THR A 159 6.92 10.95 -8.91
N LEU A 160 5.75 11.37 -9.40
CA LEU A 160 5.45 11.45 -10.83
C LEU A 160 6.47 12.35 -11.58
N ASP A 161 6.70 13.55 -11.03
CA ASP A 161 7.64 14.51 -11.60
C ASP A 161 9.09 13.96 -11.63
N ALA A 162 9.51 13.24 -10.58
CA ALA A 162 10.84 12.64 -10.52
C ALA A 162 11.03 11.53 -11.55
N LEU A 163 10.03 10.67 -11.76
CA LEU A 163 10.05 9.63 -12.79
C LEU A 163 10.08 10.25 -14.19
N ARG A 164 9.23 11.24 -14.46
CA ARG A 164 9.18 11.94 -15.75
C ARG A 164 10.47 12.70 -16.05
N ARG A 165 11.12 13.32 -15.07
CA ARG A 165 12.44 13.96 -15.26
C ARG A 165 13.54 12.97 -15.66
N ARG A 166 13.36 11.69 -15.37
CA ARG A 166 14.23 10.61 -15.87
C ARG A 166 13.89 10.14 -17.30
N GLY A 167 12.92 10.79 -17.94
CA GLY A 167 12.45 10.44 -19.28
C GLY A 167 11.49 9.25 -19.31
N LEU A 168 10.99 8.80 -18.15
CA LEU A 168 10.10 7.62 -18.06
C LEU A 168 8.68 7.99 -18.47
N GLN A 169 8.05 7.11 -19.25
CA GLN A 169 6.62 7.16 -19.53
C GLN A 169 5.87 6.59 -18.33
N VAL A 170 5.01 7.42 -17.71
CA VAL A 170 4.24 7.04 -16.50
C VAL A 170 2.75 7.08 -16.81
N GLU A 171 2.10 5.93 -16.68
CA GLU A 171 0.65 5.79 -16.70
C GLU A 171 0.08 6.01 -15.30
N LEU A 172 -1.04 6.72 -15.20
CA LEU A 172 -1.76 6.91 -13.94
C LEU A 172 -2.88 5.88 -13.84
N LEU A 173 -2.89 5.16 -12.73
CA LEU A 173 -3.98 4.26 -12.35
C LEU A 173 -5.13 5.06 -11.72
N GLU A 174 -6.26 4.38 -11.48
CA GLU A 174 -7.40 4.96 -10.77
C GLU A 174 -7.00 5.43 -9.37
N PRO A 175 -7.39 6.66 -8.96
CA PRO A 175 -7.14 7.14 -7.61
C PRO A 175 -7.92 6.34 -6.56
N LEU A 176 -7.24 5.94 -5.47
CA LEU A 176 -7.88 5.29 -4.33
C LEU A 176 -7.69 6.11 -3.06
N ARG A 177 -8.60 5.91 -2.10
CA ARG A 177 -8.50 6.51 -0.76
C ARG A 177 -7.75 5.55 0.16
N ASP A 178 -6.71 6.02 0.79
CA ASP A 178 -6.04 5.32 1.89
C ASP A 178 -6.75 5.56 3.23
N VAL A 179 -6.55 4.65 4.15
CA VAL A 179 -7.15 4.70 5.48
C VAL A 179 -6.21 5.41 6.43
N ASP A 180 -6.43 6.71 6.67
CA ASP A 180 -5.62 7.49 7.61
C ASP A 180 -6.40 7.94 8.84
N THR A 181 -7.66 8.30 8.68
CA THR A 181 -8.55 8.78 9.74
C THR A 181 -9.73 7.85 9.95
N ALA A 182 -10.46 8.03 11.04
CA ALA A 182 -11.71 7.30 11.29
C ALA A 182 -12.79 7.56 10.20
N ALA A 183 -12.77 8.74 9.59
CA ALA A 183 -13.65 9.06 8.47
C ALA A 183 -13.26 8.25 7.23
N ASP A 184 -11.96 8.17 6.92
CA ASP A 184 -11.46 7.35 5.81
C ASP A 184 -11.79 5.87 6.04
N ALA A 185 -11.60 5.36 7.27
CA ALA A 185 -11.92 3.97 7.60
C ALA A 185 -13.37 3.62 7.25
N ARG A 186 -14.34 4.49 7.58
CA ARG A 186 -15.76 4.30 7.23
C ARG A 186 -16.00 4.37 5.72
N THR A 187 -15.40 5.36 5.05
CA THR A 187 -15.55 5.56 3.60
C THR A 187 -14.97 4.37 2.84
N VAL A 188 -13.77 3.93 3.20
CA VAL A 188 -13.11 2.79 2.57
C VAL A 188 -13.83 1.48 2.87
N ALA A 189 -14.34 1.28 4.09
CA ALA A 189 -15.12 0.10 4.44
C ALA A 189 -16.38 -0.05 3.57
N ALA A 190 -17.04 1.06 3.24
CA ALA A 190 -18.20 1.06 2.35
C ALA A 190 -17.84 0.71 0.88
N ALA A 191 -16.59 0.92 0.47
CA ALA A 191 -16.08 0.58 -0.86
C ALA A 191 -15.49 -0.84 -0.94
N CYS A 192 -15.28 -1.51 0.19
CA CYS A 192 -14.75 -2.85 0.24
C CYS A 192 -15.80 -3.92 -0.13
N PRO A 193 -15.37 -5.10 -0.63
CA PRO A 193 -16.28 -6.23 -0.86
C PRO A 193 -16.99 -6.67 0.43
N PRO A 194 -18.20 -7.28 0.34
CA PRO A 194 -18.98 -7.70 1.52
C PRO A 194 -18.27 -8.65 2.49
N HIS A 195 -17.29 -9.40 2.01
CA HIS A 195 -16.49 -10.36 2.80
C HIS A 195 -15.15 -9.78 3.30
N SER A 196 -14.94 -8.47 3.18
CA SER A 196 -13.73 -7.80 3.64
C SER A 196 -13.59 -7.89 5.15
N ARG A 197 -12.43 -8.37 5.62
CA ARG A 197 -12.05 -8.38 7.03
C ARG A 197 -11.94 -6.96 7.58
N PHE A 198 -11.42 -6.04 6.74
CA PHE A 198 -11.30 -4.64 7.10
C PHE A 198 -12.68 -4.01 7.34
N ALA A 199 -13.64 -4.19 6.43
CA ALA A 199 -15.00 -3.66 6.61
C ALA A 199 -15.67 -4.24 7.87
N ALA A 200 -15.51 -5.55 8.12
CA ALA A 200 -16.02 -6.20 9.33
C ALA A 200 -15.36 -5.63 10.60
N ALA A 201 -14.03 -5.40 10.61
CA ALA A 201 -13.33 -4.84 11.75
C ALA A 201 -13.77 -3.40 12.05
N VAL A 202 -13.95 -2.56 11.01
CA VAL A 202 -14.46 -1.20 11.16
C VAL A 202 -15.88 -1.22 11.73
N ALA A 203 -16.76 -2.10 11.26
CA ALA A 203 -18.14 -2.21 11.74
C ALA A 203 -18.21 -2.70 13.20
N ALA A 204 -17.37 -3.66 13.59
CA ALA A 204 -17.33 -4.19 14.94
C ALA A 204 -16.78 -3.20 15.99
N ASP A 205 -15.91 -2.30 15.55
CA ASP A 205 -15.19 -1.35 16.41
C ASP A 205 -15.78 0.09 16.36
N VAL A 206 -16.97 0.29 15.72
CA VAL A 206 -17.66 1.58 15.75
C VAL A 206 -18.01 1.92 17.21
N PRO A 207 -17.49 3.01 17.76
CA PRO A 207 -17.86 3.44 19.12
C PRO A 207 -19.36 3.69 19.19
N GLY A 208 -20.01 3.12 20.20
CA GLY A 208 -21.45 3.34 20.43
C GLY A 208 -21.74 4.82 20.66
N PRO A 209 -22.97 5.30 20.38
CA PRO A 209 -23.36 6.70 20.50
C PRO A 209 -23.24 7.29 21.91
N GLY A 210 -22.79 6.51 22.91
CA GLY A 210 -22.63 6.92 24.31
C GLY A 210 -21.20 7.07 24.84
N GLU A 211 -20.17 6.75 24.06
CA GLU A 211 -18.77 6.80 24.56
C GLU A 211 -18.09 8.17 24.44
N PHE A 212 -18.75 9.17 23.90
CA PHE A 212 -18.22 10.54 23.75
C PHE A 212 -18.61 11.50 24.89
N ALA A 213 -19.27 11.00 25.95
CA ALA A 213 -19.72 11.83 27.09
C ALA A 213 -19.02 11.41 28.39
N ARG A 214 -17.70 11.65 28.49
CA ARG A 214 -17.00 11.80 29.78
C ARG A 214 -15.74 12.62 29.57
#